data_cfebce4acc9817472f74bd333eb5e8c0
#
_entry.id   cfebce4acc9817472f74bd333eb5e8c0
#
_cell.length_a   1.000
_cell.length_b   1.000
_cell.length_c   1.000
_cell.angle_alpha   90.00
_cell.angle_beta   90.00
_cell.angle_gamma   90.00
#
_symmetry.space_group_name_H-M   'P 1'
#
loop_
_entity.id
_entity.type
_entity.pdbx_description
1 polymer ?
#
loop_
_entity_poly.entity_id
_entity_poly.type
_entity_poly.pdbx_seq_one_letter_code
_entity_poly.pdbx_strand_id
1 'polypeptide(L)'
;MVKDDSIFKAAFNPVVKTYIYLYVGCILLVSVIGIPLLIFWLLGVGQWYSKHYFEKLECEITERTLRFKKGILVQIEKTIPLENIQDITFIEGPLLRHFNLCMLKVETAGHSNPANGNEMSLIGIVDAPNFRKLVMDQRQRITEKVKSNDNVLVEIKDSLLRIEENLKRRG
;
A
#
# COMPACT_ATOMS: atom_id res chain seq x y z
N MET A 1 -8.13 11.29 20.88
CA MET A 1 -7.94 9.84 21.01
C MET A 1 -8.50 9.23 19.74
N VAL A 2 -7.64 9.08 18.73
CA VAL A 2 -8.03 8.51 17.42
C VAL A 2 -8.16 7.01 17.62
N LYS A 3 -9.36 6.50 17.49
CA LYS A 3 -9.66 5.08 17.54
C LYS A 3 -8.99 4.44 16.33
N ASP A 4 -8.03 3.57 16.58
CA ASP A 4 -7.29 2.84 15.56
C ASP A 4 -8.24 1.76 14.99
N ASP A 5 -8.98 2.12 13.95
CA ASP A 5 -9.93 1.22 13.27
C ASP A 5 -9.21 0.37 12.19
N SER A 6 -7.92 0.07 12.41
CA SER A 6 -7.17 -0.80 11.51
C SER A 6 -7.67 -2.25 11.63
N ILE A 7 -8.21 -2.78 10.53
CA ILE A 7 -8.69 -4.17 10.44
C ILE A 7 -7.50 -5.14 10.37
N PHE A 8 -6.41 -4.72 9.76
CA PHE A 8 -5.21 -5.54 9.58
C PHE A 8 -3.95 -4.67 9.46
N LYS A 9 -2.91 -5.08 10.18
CA LYS A 9 -1.56 -4.53 10.10
C LYS A 9 -0.64 -5.53 9.42
N ALA A 10 -0.08 -5.15 8.27
CA ALA A 10 0.80 -6.05 7.52
C ALA A 10 2.11 -6.28 8.29
N ALA A 11 2.50 -7.55 8.40
CA ALA A 11 3.78 -7.93 8.95
C ALA A 11 4.86 -7.90 7.85
N PHE A 12 6.02 -7.37 8.19
CA PHE A 12 7.17 -7.32 7.29
C PHE A 12 8.21 -8.38 7.69
N ASN A 13 8.76 -9.05 6.67
CA ASN A 13 9.79 -10.04 6.88
C ASN A 13 11.09 -9.37 7.34
N PRO A 14 11.69 -9.78 8.48
CA PRO A 14 12.95 -9.22 9.00
C PRO A 14 14.12 -9.30 8.01
N VAL A 15 14.08 -10.23 7.05
CA VAL A 15 15.09 -10.40 5.99
C VAL A 15 15.22 -9.15 5.09
N VAL A 16 14.22 -8.27 5.07
CA VAL A 16 14.28 -6.97 4.38
C VAL A 16 15.47 -6.14 4.87
N LYS A 17 15.83 -6.22 6.14
CA LYS A 17 17.03 -5.55 6.70
C LYS A 17 18.30 -6.00 5.98
N THR A 18 18.47 -7.30 5.83
CA THR A 18 19.64 -7.90 5.16
C THR A 18 19.64 -7.57 3.67
N TYR A 19 18.48 -7.59 3.04
CA TYR A 19 18.32 -7.20 1.64
C TYR A 19 18.78 -5.76 1.40
N ILE A 20 18.31 -4.79 2.18
CA ILE A 20 18.67 -3.38 2.06
C ILE A 20 20.15 -3.19 2.31
N TYR A 21 20.71 -3.84 3.33
CA TYR A 21 22.13 -3.77 3.65
C TYR A 21 23.02 -4.24 2.48
N LEU A 22 22.71 -5.41 1.90
CA LEU A 22 23.45 -5.97 0.78
C LEU A 22 23.26 -5.15 -0.50
N TYR A 23 22.06 -4.70 -0.79
CA TYR A 23 21.75 -3.92 -1.99
C TYR A 23 22.56 -2.61 -2.05
N VAL A 24 22.56 -1.86 -0.96
CA VAL A 24 23.33 -0.61 -0.87
C VAL A 24 24.84 -0.90 -0.86
N GLY A 25 25.28 -1.96 -0.17
CA GLY A 25 26.66 -2.41 -0.18
C GLY A 25 27.16 -2.74 -1.61
N CYS A 26 26.37 -3.44 -2.40
CA CYS A 26 26.69 -3.75 -3.80
C CYS A 26 26.86 -2.48 -4.66
N ILE A 27 25.98 -1.50 -4.50
CA ILE A 27 26.07 -0.22 -5.22
C ILE A 27 27.37 0.51 -4.85
N LEU A 28 27.72 0.55 -3.57
CA LEU A 28 28.95 1.19 -3.10
C LEU A 28 30.21 0.49 -3.61
N LEU A 29 30.17 -0.84 -3.76
CA LEU A 29 31.29 -1.65 -4.24
C LEU A 29 31.63 -1.38 -5.70
N VAL A 30 30.63 -1.10 -6.55
CA VAL A 30 30.81 -0.80 -7.98
C VAL A 30 31.43 0.59 -8.20
N SER A 31 31.31 1.50 -7.24
CA SER A 31 31.88 2.84 -7.33
C SER A 31 33.28 2.89 -6.72
N VAL A 32 34.27 3.36 -7.47
CA VAL A 32 35.64 3.53 -6.97
C VAL A 32 35.68 4.49 -5.76
N ILE A 33 34.85 5.52 -5.76
CA ILE A 33 34.69 6.45 -4.63
C ILE A 33 33.92 5.79 -3.46
N GLY A 34 33.13 4.77 -3.75
CA GLY A 34 32.34 4.04 -2.77
C GLY A 34 33.18 3.10 -1.89
N ILE A 35 34.39 2.72 -2.27
CA ILE A 35 35.23 1.78 -1.50
C ILE A 35 35.47 2.27 -0.06
N PRO A 36 35.92 3.48 0.22
CA PRO A 36 36.07 3.96 1.59
C PRO A 36 34.73 4.10 2.33
N LEU A 37 33.67 4.50 1.62
CA LEU A 37 32.31 4.54 2.17
C LEU A 37 31.76 3.15 2.52
N LEU A 38 32.16 2.13 1.76
CA LEU A 38 31.77 0.74 2.03
C LEU A 38 32.32 0.27 3.37
N ILE A 39 33.55 0.69 3.73
CA ILE A 39 34.13 0.36 5.05
C ILE A 39 33.25 0.93 6.18
N PHE A 40 32.84 2.19 6.09
CA PHE A 40 31.91 2.80 7.05
C PHE A 40 30.54 2.12 7.07
N TRP A 41 30.05 1.71 5.90
CA TRP A 41 28.80 0.95 5.78
C TRP A 41 28.86 -0.40 6.50
N LEU A 42 29.99 -1.13 6.37
CA LEU A 42 30.21 -2.41 7.03
C LEU A 42 30.46 -2.26 8.54
N LEU A 43 31.07 -1.15 8.99
CA LEU A 43 31.37 -0.88 10.41
C LEU A 43 30.13 -0.64 11.28
N GLY A 44 28.91 -0.63 10.71
CA GLY A 44 27.69 -0.57 11.48
C GLY A 44 26.68 0.49 11.01
N VAL A 45 27.11 1.47 10.23
CA VAL A 45 26.19 2.49 9.68
C VAL A 45 25.09 1.82 8.85
N GLY A 46 25.45 0.85 8.02
CA GLY A 46 24.51 0.10 7.18
C GLY A 46 23.51 -0.72 8.00
N GLN A 47 23.98 -1.36 9.07
CA GLN A 47 23.10 -2.12 9.96
C GLN A 47 22.15 -1.22 10.74
N TRP A 48 22.66 -0.10 11.24
CA TRP A 48 21.85 0.92 11.91
C TRP A 48 20.77 1.48 10.98
N TYR A 49 21.16 1.84 9.76
CA TYR A 49 20.23 2.35 8.74
C TYR A 49 19.17 1.31 8.37
N SER A 50 19.56 0.08 8.06
CA SER A 50 18.62 -0.98 7.68
C SER A 50 17.63 -1.32 8.79
N LYS A 51 18.10 -1.31 10.06
CA LYS A 51 17.24 -1.52 11.21
C LYS A 51 16.20 -0.42 11.35
N HIS A 52 16.63 0.84 11.32
CA HIS A 52 15.72 1.99 11.44
C HIS A 52 14.76 2.11 10.26
N TYR A 53 15.20 1.76 9.04
CA TYR A 53 14.32 1.73 7.88
C TYR A 53 13.21 0.69 8.06
N PHE A 54 13.57 -0.48 8.51
CA PHE A 54 12.60 -1.56 8.77
C PHE A 54 11.59 -1.19 9.86
N GLU A 55 12.02 -0.55 10.93
CA GLU A 55 11.16 -0.11 12.03
C GLU A 55 10.14 0.96 11.61
N LYS A 56 10.46 1.71 10.54
CA LYS A 56 9.57 2.75 9.98
C LYS A 56 8.68 2.26 8.84
N LEU A 57 8.77 0.97 8.53
CA LEU A 57 7.95 0.37 7.48
C LEU A 57 6.63 -0.09 8.10
N GLU A 58 5.55 0.62 7.80
CA GLU A 58 4.21 0.30 8.27
C GLU A 58 3.24 0.21 7.09
N CYS A 59 2.37 -0.78 7.12
CA CYS A 59 1.30 -0.93 6.15
C CYS A 59 0.04 -1.42 6.87
N GLU A 60 -1.02 -0.63 6.80
CA GLU A 60 -2.26 -0.88 7.51
C GLU A 60 -3.45 -0.80 6.55
N ILE A 61 -4.38 -1.73 6.70
CA ILE A 61 -5.66 -1.72 6.02
C ILE A 61 -6.71 -1.33 7.04
N THR A 62 -7.43 -0.26 6.73
CA THR A 62 -8.65 0.14 7.44
C THR A 62 -9.88 -0.27 6.65
N GLU A 63 -11.06 0.01 7.19
CA GLU A 63 -12.30 -0.32 6.48
C GLU A 63 -12.39 0.24 5.07
N ARG A 64 -11.83 1.44 4.81
CA ARG A 64 -11.95 2.14 3.53
C ARG A 64 -10.64 2.55 2.89
N THR A 65 -9.53 2.43 3.60
CA THR A 65 -8.25 2.95 3.13
C THR A 65 -7.12 1.97 3.34
N LEU A 66 -6.14 2.03 2.45
CA LEU A 66 -4.83 1.40 2.59
C LEU A 66 -3.83 2.51 2.94
N ARG A 67 -3.26 2.45 4.13
CA ARG A 67 -2.25 3.39 4.63
C ARG A 67 -0.91 2.71 4.68
N PHE A 68 0.12 3.37 4.21
CA PHE A 68 1.48 2.92 4.39
C PHE A 68 2.41 4.07 4.72
N LYS A 69 3.47 3.72 5.42
CA LYS A 69 4.49 4.64 5.86
C LYS A 69 5.85 4.02 5.60
N LYS A 70 6.78 4.80 5.05
CA LYS A 70 8.16 4.37 4.80
C LYS A 70 9.12 5.55 4.91
N GLY A 71 10.40 5.24 5.18
CA GLY A 71 11.51 6.19 5.18
C GLY A 71 12.00 6.59 6.57
N ILE A 72 13.29 6.95 6.65
CA ILE A 72 13.99 7.35 7.88
C ILE A 72 14.15 8.87 7.93
N LEU A 73 14.86 9.44 6.95
CA LEU A 73 15.16 10.88 6.87
C LEU A 73 13.96 11.65 6.32
N VAL A 74 13.34 11.14 5.28
CA VAL A 74 12.10 11.65 4.72
C VAL A 74 11.03 10.58 4.92
N GLN A 75 10.09 10.83 5.81
CA GLN A 75 8.97 9.95 6.01
C GLN A 75 7.91 10.24 4.94
N ILE A 76 7.58 9.24 4.18
CA ILE A 76 6.50 9.29 3.21
C ILE A 76 5.35 8.46 3.79
N GLU A 77 4.27 9.14 4.10
CA GLU A 77 3.01 8.52 4.48
C GLU A 77 2.00 8.73 3.37
N LYS A 78 1.36 7.67 2.95
CA LYS A 78 0.37 7.71 1.88
C LYS A 78 -0.85 6.90 2.28
N THR A 79 -2.01 7.51 2.13
CA THR A 79 -3.30 6.87 2.39
C THR A 79 -4.07 6.82 1.08
N ILE A 80 -4.48 5.64 0.68
CA ILE A 80 -5.18 5.39 -0.57
C ILE A 80 -6.56 4.81 -0.25
N PRO A 81 -7.66 5.42 -0.73
CA PRO A 81 -8.97 4.80 -0.67
C PRO A 81 -8.97 3.46 -1.44
N LEU A 82 -9.54 2.43 -0.85
CA LEU A 82 -9.58 1.09 -1.46
C LEU A 82 -10.36 1.09 -2.78
N GLU A 83 -11.30 1.99 -2.93
CA GLU A 83 -12.08 2.20 -4.17
C GLU A 83 -11.20 2.62 -5.35
N ASN A 84 -10.11 3.34 -5.08
CA ASN A 84 -9.18 3.83 -6.11
C ASN A 84 -8.10 2.81 -6.49
N ILE A 85 -7.99 1.69 -5.79
CA ILE A 85 -7.03 0.64 -6.12
C ILE A 85 -7.54 -0.11 -7.35
N GLN A 86 -6.75 -0.11 -8.42
CA GLN A 86 -7.05 -0.85 -9.64
C GLN A 86 -6.50 -2.27 -9.59
N ASP A 87 -5.22 -2.39 -9.31
CA ASP A 87 -4.57 -3.70 -9.22
C ASP A 87 -3.42 -3.68 -8.19
N ILE A 88 -3.05 -4.88 -7.78
CA ILE A 88 -1.92 -5.15 -6.89
C ILE A 88 -1.03 -6.17 -7.57
N THR A 89 0.15 -5.72 -7.98
CA THR A 89 1.13 -6.52 -8.69
C THR A 89 2.25 -6.96 -7.76
N PHE A 90 2.68 -8.22 -7.87
CA PHE A 90 3.87 -8.74 -7.21
C PHE A 90 5.02 -8.80 -8.19
N ILE A 91 6.17 -8.26 -7.77
CA ILE A 91 7.41 -8.28 -8.55
C ILE A 91 8.45 -9.04 -7.74
N GLU A 92 8.96 -10.12 -8.33
CA GLU A 92 10.01 -10.94 -7.77
C GLU A 92 11.23 -10.88 -8.68
N GLY A 93 12.22 -10.09 -8.29
CA GLY A 93 13.53 -10.11 -8.95
C GLY A 93 14.39 -11.27 -8.44
N PRO A 94 15.49 -11.63 -9.12
CA PRO A 94 16.33 -12.76 -8.73
C PRO A 94 16.88 -12.62 -7.31
N LEU A 95 17.24 -11.42 -6.89
CA LEU A 95 17.72 -11.12 -5.55
C LEU A 95 16.61 -11.23 -4.50
N LEU A 96 15.42 -10.71 -4.80
CA LEU A 96 14.26 -10.81 -3.90
C LEU A 96 13.85 -12.27 -3.71
N ARG A 97 13.86 -13.05 -4.79
CA ARG A 97 13.53 -14.48 -4.76
C ARG A 97 14.52 -15.29 -3.92
N HIS A 98 15.81 -14.94 -3.96
CA HIS A 98 16.81 -15.60 -3.12
C HIS A 98 16.54 -15.41 -1.62
N PHE A 99 15.97 -14.26 -1.23
CA PHE A 99 15.59 -13.95 0.15
C PHE A 99 14.14 -14.29 0.50
N ASN A 100 13.41 -14.95 -0.40
CA ASN A 100 11.95 -15.19 -0.26
C ASN A 100 11.17 -13.89 0.02
N LEU A 101 11.56 -12.82 -0.65
CA LEU A 101 10.90 -11.52 -0.59
C LEU A 101 10.20 -11.23 -1.90
N CYS A 102 9.08 -10.52 -1.82
CA CYS A 102 8.43 -9.94 -2.99
C CYS A 102 8.25 -8.43 -2.80
N MET A 103 8.19 -7.71 -3.90
CA MET A 103 7.81 -6.31 -3.94
C MET A 103 6.32 -6.24 -4.31
N LEU A 104 5.54 -5.62 -3.46
CA LEU A 104 4.15 -5.29 -3.72
C LEU A 104 4.09 -3.92 -4.39
N LYS A 105 3.45 -3.84 -5.55
CA LYS A 105 3.16 -2.60 -6.27
C LYS A 105 1.64 -2.42 -6.30
N VAL A 106 1.17 -1.26 -5.84
CA VAL A 106 -0.25 -0.91 -5.85
C VAL A 106 -0.50 0.12 -6.94
N GLU A 107 -1.39 -0.20 -7.86
CA GLU A 107 -1.82 0.69 -8.94
C GLU A 107 -3.16 1.33 -8.59
N THR A 108 -3.24 2.65 -8.78
CA THR A 108 -4.43 3.43 -8.44
C THR A 108 -5.03 4.11 -9.65
N ALA A 109 -6.36 4.27 -9.65
CA ALA A 109 -7.08 5.04 -10.66
C ALA A 109 -6.74 6.54 -10.51
N GLY A 110 -6.03 7.09 -11.47
CA GLY A 110 -5.67 8.50 -11.52
C GLY A 110 -4.17 8.76 -11.44
N HIS A 111 -3.63 9.25 -12.52
CA HIS A 111 -2.25 9.72 -12.73
C HIS A 111 -1.15 8.74 -12.28
N SER A 112 -0.93 7.75 -13.11
CA SER A 112 0.37 7.10 -13.22
C SER A 112 1.36 8.06 -13.90
N ASN A 113 1.88 9.01 -13.16
CA ASN A 113 3.00 9.81 -13.64
C ASN A 113 4.28 9.10 -13.17
N PRO A 114 4.98 8.36 -14.04
CA PRO A 114 6.15 7.58 -13.66
C PRO A 114 7.29 8.44 -13.11
N ALA A 115 7.27 9.75 -13.41
CA ALA A 115 8.27 10.70 -12.94
C ALA A 115 8.10 11.13 -11.47
N ASN A 116 6.93 10.96 -10.86
CA ASN A 116 6.63 11.47 -9.52
C ASN A 116 6.63 10.40 -8.40
N GLY A 117 7.13 9.18 -8.66
CA GLY A 117 7.22 8.14 -7.63
C GLY A 117 5.86 7.78 -6.99
N ASN A 118 4.76 8.02 -7.71
CA ASN A 118 3.39 7.81 -7.23
C ASN A 118 3.01 6.32 -7.16
N GLU A 119 3.90 5.46 -7.63
CA GLU A 119 3.74 4.03 -7.50
C GLU A 119 4.05 3.62 -6.06
N MET A 120 3.05 3.04 -5.44
CA MET A 120 3.18 2.49 -4.11
C MET A 120 3.90 1.16 -4.22
N SER A 121 5.15 1.12 -3.84
CA SER A 121 5.92 -0.12 -3.78
C SER A 121 6.42 -0.39 -2.36
N LEU A 122 6.16 -1.59 -1.86
CA LEU A 122 6.58 -2.08 -0.56
C LEU A 122 7.30 -3.41 -0.73
N ILE A 123 8.44 -3.58 -0.05
CA ILE A 123 9.22 -4.81 -0.09
C ILE A 123 9.06 -5.54 1.23
N GLY A 124 8.84 -6.86 1.16
CA GLY A 124 8.94 -7.75 2.31
C GLY A 124 7.67 -7.90 3.14
N ILE A 125 6.50 -7.71 2.56
CA ILE A 125 5.24 -8.09 3.20
C ILE A 125 5.23 -9.61 3.34
N VAL A 126 4.97 -10.08 4.56
CA VAL A 126 4.80 -11.50 4.83
C VAL A 126 3.45 -11.94 4.26
N ASP A 127 3.47 -13.07 3.53
CA ASP A 127 2.28 -13.64 2.91
C ASP A 127 1.54 -12.66 1.97
N ALA A 128 2.28 -12.13 1.02
CA ALA A 128 1.79 -11.17 0.04
C ALA A 128 0.54 -11.65 -0.73
N PRO A 129 0.37 -12.93 -1.10
CA PRO A 129 -0.85 -13.42 -1.74
C PRO A 129 -2.09 -13.25 -0.86
N ASN A 130 -2.01 -13.60 0.43
CA ASN A 130 -3.12 -13.41 1.36
C ASN A 130 -3.41 -11.93 1.61
N PHE A 131 -2.37 -11.10 1.69
CA PHE A 131 -2.51 -9.66 1.80
C PHE A 131 -3.27 -9.08 0.60
N ARG A 132 -2.90 -9.46 -0.63
CA ARG A 132 -3.62 -9.06 -1.85
C ARG A 132 -5.09 -9.45 -1.78
N LYS A 133 -5.36 -10.72 -1.45
CA LYS A 133 -6.72 -11.22 -1.33
C LYS A 133 -7.54 -10.38 -0.34
N LEU A 134 -6.97 -10.10 0.83
CA LEU A 134 -7.63 -9.31 1.86
C LEU A 134 -7.96 -7.88 1.38
N VAL A 135 -7.02 -7.22 0.69
CA VAL A 135 -7.26 -5.89 0.11
C VAL A 135 -8.37 -5.93 -0.94
N MET A 136 -8.34 -6.91 -1.83
CA MET A 136 -9.33 -7.05 -2.91
C MET A 136 -10.71 -7.41 -2.38
N ASP A 137 -10.79 -8.31 -1.41
CA ASP A 137 -12.05 -8.69 -0.75
C ASP A 137 -12.67 -7.47 -0.04
N GLN A 138 -11.84 -6.68 0.65
CA GLN A 138 -12.32 -5.47 1.33
C GLN A 138 -12.79 -4.40 0.33
N ARG A 139 -12.05 -4.20 -0.77
CA ARG A 139 -12.47 -3.33 -1.87
C ARG A 139 -13.83 -3.76 -2.44
N GLN A 140 -14.00 -5.05 -2.70
CA GLN A 140 -15.25 -5.58 -3.23
C GLN A 140 -16.42 -5.31 -2.29
N ARG A 141 -16.25 -5.55 -0.99
CA ARG A 141 -17.27 -5.27 0.03
C ARG A 141 -17.72 -3.81 0.03
N ILE A 142 -16.78 -2.88 -0.11
CA ILE A 142 -17.08 -1.44 -0.20
C ILE A 142 -17.88 -1.15 -1.47
N THR A 143 -17.44 -1.67 -2.60
CA THR A 143 -18.09 -1.45 -3.90
C THR A 143 -19.52 -2.00 -3.90
N GLU A 144 -19.74 -3.16 -3.30
CA GLU A 144 -21.08 -3.76 -3.16
C GLU A 144 -21.98 -2.92 -2.25
N LYS A 145 -21.47 -2.42 -1.13
CA LYS A 145 -22.23 -1.52 -0.24
C LYS A 145 -22.62 -0.22 -0.94
N VAL A 146 -21.72 0.37 -1.72
CA VAL A 146 -22.02 1.59 -2.49
C VAL A 146 -23.10 1.32 -3.52
N LYS A 147 -22.98 0.26 -4.31
CA LYS A 147 -24.00 -0.13 -5.30
C LYS A 147 -25.37 -0.42 -4.67
N SER A 148 -25.39 -1.07 -3.51
CA SER A 148 -26.62 -1.32 -2.79
C SER A 148 -27.30 -0.03 -2.33
N ASN A 149 -26.52 0.93 -1.82
CA ASN A 149 -27.06 2.24 -1.42
C ASN A 149 -27.56 3.04 -2.63
N ASP A 150 -26.86 3.01 -3.76
CA ASP A 150 -27.30 3.67 -4.99
C ASP A 150 -28.63 3.10 -5.48
N ASN A 151 -28.80 1.78 -5.45
CA ASN A 151 -30.08 1.14 -5.82
C ASN A 151 -31.22 1.60 -4.91
N VAL A 152 -30.99 1.68 -3.60
CA VAL A 152 -31.98 2.17 -2.63
C VAL A 152 -32.34 3.63 -2.90
N LEU A 153 -31.35 4.47 -3.23
CA LEU A 153 -31.60 5.88 -3.58
C LEU A 153 -32.43 6.03 -4.86
N VAL A 154 -32.22 5.19 -5.87
CA VAL A 154 -33.03 5.15 -7.10
C VAL A 154 -34.46 4.72 -6.77
N GLU A 155 -34.66 3.71 -5.96
CA GLU A 155 -35.99 3.23 -5.54
C GLU A 155 -36.76 4.31 -4.76
N ILE A 156 -36.08 5.00 -3.84
CA ILE A 156 -36.67 6.14 -3.10
C ILE A 156 -37.06 7.25 -4.05
N LYS A 157 -36.19 7.62 -4.99
CA LYS A 157 -36.50 8.63 -6.00
C LYS A 157 -37.74 8.27 -6.83
N ASP A 158 -37.82 7.03 -7.30
CA ASP A 158 -38.95 6.57 -8.10
C ASP A 158 -40.26 6.57 -7.30
N SER A 159 -40.19 6.22 -6.01
CA SER A 159 -41.31 6.26 -5.10
C SER A 159 -41.79 7.69 -4.87
N LEU A 160 -40.89 8.65 -4.70
CA LEU A 160 -41.23 10.07 -4.55
C LEU A 160 -41.86 10.63 -5.81
N LEU A 161 -41.37 10.28 -7.00
CA LEU A 161 -41.98 10.69 -8.28
C LEU A 161 -43.41 10.16 -8.45
N ARG A 162 -43.67 8.92 -8.05
CA ARG A 162 -45.02 8.34 -8.04
C ARG A 162 -45.98 9.07 -7.08
N ILE A 163 -45.47 9.45 -5.90
CA ILE A 163 -46.27 10.23 -4.93
C ILE A 163 -46.63 11.61 -5.50
N GLU A 164 -45.66 12.30 -6.08
CA GLU A 164 -45.86 13.61 -6.72
C GLU A 164 -46.91 13.54 -7.85
N GLU A 165 -46.81 12.53 -8.71
CA GLU A 165 -47.78 12.31 -9.77
C GLU A 165 -49.19 12.06 -9.24
N ASN A 166 -49.32 11.24 -8.19
CA ASN A 166 -50.59 10.96 -7.55
C ASN A 166 -51.21 12.21 -6.89
N LEU A 167 -50.38 13.07 -6.31
CA LEU A 167 -50.84 14.34 -5.74
C LEU A 167 -51.35 15.31 -6.83
N LYS A 168 -50.64 15.41 -7.95
CA LYS A 168 -51.08 16.22 -9.11
C LYS A 168 -52.37 15.75 -9.73
N ARG A 169 -52.70 14.46 -9.67
CA ARG A 169 -53.96 13.92 -10.17
C ARG A 169 -55.15 14.15 -9.25
N ARG A 170 -54.91 14.48 -7.99
CA ARG A 170 -55.98 14.67 -6.95
C ARG A 170 -56.28 16.14 -6.65
N GLY A 171 -55.46 17.06 -7.08
CA GLY A 171 -55.69 18.51 -6.99
C GLY A 171 -56.18 19.10 -8.31
#